data_0fc05d5ae05b38a57a11ea22877e604b
#
_entry.id   0fc05d5ae05b38a57a11ea22877e604b
#
_cell.length_a   1.000
_cell.length_b   1.000
_cell.length_c   1.000
_cell.angle_alpha   90.00
_cell.angle_beta   90.00
_cell.angle_gamma   90.00
#
_symmetry.space_group_name_H-M   'P 1'
#
loop_
_entity.id
_entity.type
_entity.pdbx_description
1 polymer ?
#
loop_
_entity_poly.entity_id
_entity_poly.type
_entity_poly.pdbx_seq_one_letter_code
_entity_poly.pdbx_strand_id
1 'polypeptide(L)'
;MGTGRREQILEATYACVARWGLSKTTVEDAARQAGVSRATVYRYFPGGRDELIDAVVAWQYLKFFGRLYEELHHAASLEEVLARGLAFARQALVEHEVLQKVLQTEPEVLLPKLTFEANRTLGMVSGFLVPYLVRHGMADGIDVHLAADYLARMILSLIGAPGRWDLTDPDQVLALVGAELLAGVVGEPPGAEV
;
A
#
# COMPACT_ATOMS: atom_id res chain seq x y z
N MET A 1 1.07 20.15 15.49
CA MET A 1 2.32 20.50 14.80
C MET A 1 1.95 20.83 13.36
N GLY A 2 2.30 22.04 12.87
CA GLY A 2 1.88 22.44 11.54
C GLY A 2 2.46 21.54 10.46
N THR A 3 1.60 20.99 9.65
CA THR A 3 1.95 20.31 8.41
C THR A 3 2.95 21.16 7.64
N GLY A 4 4.07 20.58 7.25
CA GLY A 4 5.09 21.30 6.50
C GLY A 4 4.51 21.81 5.17
N ARG A 5 5.08 22.91 4.64
CA ARG A 5 4.62 23.52 3.37
C ARG A 5 4.54 22.51 2.21
N ARG A 6 5.46 21.53 2.20
CA ARG A 6 5.47 20.45 1.21
C ARG A 6 4.21 19.60 1.31
N GLU A 7 3.83 19.21 2.51
CA GLU A 7 2.63 18.40 2.77
C GLU A 7 1.35 19.15 2.42
N GLN A 8 1.26 20.45 2.76
CA GLN A 8 0.14 21.32 2.35
C GLN A 8 -0.06 21.33 0.82
N ILE A 9 1.04 21.34 0.04
CA ILE A 9 0.95 21.27 -1.42
C ILE A 9 0.48 19.90 -1.88
N LEU A 10 0.95 18.80 -1.25
CA LEU A 10 0.52 17.44 -1.57
C LEU A 10 -0.97 17.23 -1.27
N GLU A 11 -1.46 17.67 -0.13
CA GLU A 11 -2.89 17.62 0.24
C GLU A 11 -3.76 18.39 -0.75
N ALA A 12 -3.34 19.61 -1.11
CA ALA A 12 -4.04 20.44 -2.08
C ALA A 12 -4.07 19.78 -3.47
N THR A 13 -2.95 19.18 -3.87
CA THR A 13 -2.86 18.46 -5.17
C THR A 13 -3.76 17.23 -5.16
N TYR A 14 -3.78 16.46 -4.08
CA TYR A 14 -4.67 15.33 -3.93
C TYR A 14 -6.15 15.74 -4.02
N ALA A 15 -6.54 16.84 -3.39
CA ALA A 15 -7.89 17.41 -3.50
C ALA A 15 -8.23 17.81 -4.95
N CYS A 16 -7.26 18.33 -5.71
CA CYS A 16 -7.44 18.62 -7.14
C CYS A 16 -7.64 17.32 -7.95
N VAL A 17 -6.85 16.28 -7.70
CA VAL A 17 -7.01 14.96 -8.34
C VAL A 17 -8.37 14.36 -8.03
N ALA A 18 -8.80 14.40 -6.77
CA ALA A 18 -10.12 13.93 -6.36
C ALA A 18 -11.26 14.61 -7.13
N ARG A 19 -11.13 15.92 -7.38
CA ARG A 19 -12.15 16.72 -8.04
C ARG A 19 -12.15 16.58 -9.56
N TRP A 20 -10.97 16.67 -10.19
CA TRP A 20 -10.84 16.83 -11.64
C TRP A 20 -10.16 15.64 -12.34
N GLY A 21 -9.56 14.71 -11.61
CA GLY A 21 -8.78 13.61 -12.14
C GLY A 21 -7.28 13.94 -12.27
N LEU A 22 -6.49 12.92 -12.62
CA LEU A 22 -5.04 13.05 -12.78
C LEU A 22 -4.69 13.96 -13.97
N SER A 23 -5.28 13.71 -15.14
CA SER A 23 -4.91 14.40 -16.40
C SER A 23 -5.18 15.89 -16.36
N LYS A 24 -6.23 16.31 -15.65
CA LYS A 24 -6.67 17.71 -15.59
C LYS A 24 -6.04 18.51 -14.46
N THR A 25 -5.39 17.86 -13.50
CA THR A 25 -4.74 18.54 -12.39
C THR A 25 -3.44 19.22 -12.84
N THR A 26 -3.34 20.53 -12.61
CA THR A 26 -2.18 21.36 -12.98
C THR A 26 -1.43 21.87 -11.76
N VAL A 27 -0.18 22.34 -11.97
CA VAL A 27 0.61 23.03 -10.92
C VAL A 27 -0.11 24.31 -10.45
N GLU A 28 -0.80 24.99 -11.36
CA GLU A 28 -1.59 26.19 -11.07
C GLU A 28 -2.74 25.89 -10.11
N ASP A 29 -3.45 24.79 -10.36
CA ASP A 29 -4.57 24.38 -9.50
C ASP A 29 -4.08 24.00 -8.12
N ALA A 30 -2.99 23.21 -8.05
CA ALA A 30 -2.36 22.84 -6.79
C ALA A 30 -1.87 24.07 -6.00
N ALA A 31 -1.23 25.04 -6.66
CA ALA A 31 -0.76 26.28 -6.05
C ALA A 31 -1.92 27.09 -5.49
N ARG A 32 -2.98 27.27 -6.29
CA ARG A 32 -4.19 28.00 -5.90
C ARG A 32 -4.88 27.32 -4.72
N GLN A 33 -5.06 26.00 -4.78
CA GLN A 33 -5.69 25.21 -3.73
C GLN A 33 -4.87 25.22 -2.43
N ALA A 34 -3.54 25.19 -2.52
CA ALA A 34 -2.62 25.27 -1.39
C ALA A 34 -2.43 26.69 -0.83
N GLY A 35 -2.95 27.73 -1.48
CA GLY A 35 -2.73 29.11 -1.08
C GLY A 35 -1.28 29.55 -1.21
N VAL A 36 -0.53 29.05 -2.20
CA VAL A 36 0.87 29.39 -2.45
C VAL A 36 1.10 29.88 -3.87
N SER A 37 2.27 30.50 -4.14
CA SER A 37 2.65 30.85 -5.51
C SER A 37 3.11 29.63 -6.32
N ARG A 38 2.96 29.68 -7.66
CA ARG A 38 3.55 28.67 -8.56
C ARG A 38 5.05 28.49 -8.32
N ALA A 39 5.78 29.58 -8.13
CA ALA A 39 7.20 29.55 -7.82
C ALA A 39 7.50 28.76 -6.54
N THR A 40 6.60 28.79 -5.55
CA THR A 40 6.72 27.98 -4.35
C THR A 40 6.54 26.52 -4.68
N VAL A 41 5.57 26.12 -5.51
CA VAL A 41 5.39 24.72 -5.93
C VAL A 41 6.63 24.22 -6.68
N TYR A 42 7.13 24.98 -7.68
CA TYR A 42 8.35 24.59 -8.45
C TYR A 42 9.62 24.52 -7.57
N ARG A 43 9.69 25.25 -6.46
CA ARG A 43 10.81 25.12 -5.50
C ARG A 43 10.80 23.77 -4.79
N TYR A 44 9.62 23.20 -4.48
CA TYR A 44 9.48 21.90 -3.81
C TYR A 44 9.43 20.73 -4.78
N PHE A 45 9.00 20.98 -6.02
CA PHE A 45 8.82 20.00 -7.10
C PHE A 45 9.35 20.58 -8.41
N PRO A 46 10.70 20.61 -8.59
CA PRO A 46 11.35 21.21 -9.77
C PRO A 46 10.95 20.55 -11.10
N GLY A 47 10.65 19.24 -11.08
CA GLY A 47 10.14 18.49 -12.25
C GLY A 47 8.68 18.82 -12.59
N GLY A 48 8.08 19.79 -11.89
CA GLY A 48 6.78 20.31 -12.21
C GLY A 48 5.64 19.33 -11.89
N ARG A 49 4.68 19.24 -12.83
CA ARG A 49 3.46 18.48 -12.65
C ARG A 49 3.70 16.99 -12.40
N ASP A 50 4.57 16.38 -13.17
CA ASP A 50 4.78 14.93 -13.12
C ASP A 50 5.44 14.52 -11.78
N GLU A 51 6.46 15.25 -11.35
CA GLU A 51 7.06 15.06 -10.04
C GLU A 51 6.04 15.29 -8.90
N LEU A 52 5.18 16.32 -9.04
CA LEU A 52 4.15 16.61 -8.06
C LEU A 52 3.13 15.48 -7.94
N ILE A 53 2.67 14.91 -9.04
CA ILE A 53 1.76 13.76 -9.06
C ILE A 53 2.43 12.52 -8.45
N ASP A 54 3.68 12.22 -8.84
CA ASP A 54 4.42 11.09 -8.29
C ASP A 54 4.64 11.24 -6.77
N ALA A 55 4.91 12.47 -6.32
CA ALA A 55 5.02 12.76 -4.90
C ALA A 55 3.69 12.61 -4.15
N VAL A 56 2.55 12.92 -4.76
CA VAL A 56 1.22 12.66 -4.18
C VAL A 56 0.97 11.17 -4.04
N VAL A 57 1.29 10.38 -5.06
CA VAL A 57 1.17 8.91 -5.00
C VAL A 57 2.04 8.35 -3.88
N ALA A 58 3.32 8.74 -3.81
CA ALA A 58 4.22 8.31 -2.74
C ALA A 58 3.73 8.72 -1.34
N TRP A 59 3.16 9.91 -1.21
CA TRP A 59 2.59 10.40 0.05
C TRP A 59 1.36 9.59 0.47
N GLN A 60 0.50 9.16 -0.46
CA GLN A 60 -0.62 8.28 -0.18
C GLN A 60 -0.16 6.88 0.29
N TYR A 61 0.91 6.34 -0.31
CA TYR A 61 1.53 5.10 0.17
C TYR A 61 2.01 5.23 1.62
N LEU A 62 2.70 6.31 1.96
CA LEU A 62 3.17 6.55 3.33
C LEU A 62 2.01 6.63 4.33
N LYS A 63 0.91 7.28 3.97
CA LYS A 63 -0.30 7.34 4.81
C LYS A 63 -0.94 5.96 4.97
N PHE A 64 -1.00 5.18 3.89
CA PHE A 64 -1.52 3.81 3.94
C PHE A 64 -0.68 2.93 4.88
N PHE A 65 0.65 2.90 4.71
CA PHE A 65 1.53 2.09 5.55
C PHE A 65 1.55 2.56 7.02
N GLY A 66 1.41 3.87 7.26
CA GLY A 66 1.25 4.39 8.62
C GLY A 66 0.00 3.82 9.30
N ARG A 67 -1.15 3.85 8.64
CA ARG A 67 -2.40 3.26 9.15
C ARG A 67 -2.31 1.74 9.29
N LEU A 68 -1.68 1.06 8.33
CA LEU A 68 -1.46 -0.37 8.39
C LEU A 68 -0.58 -0.76 9.59
N TYR A 69 0.47 0.02 9.87
CA TYR A 69 1.31 -0.19 11.04
C TYR A 69 0.51 -0.07 12.35
N GLU A 70 -0.32 0.98 12.49
CA GLU A 70 -1.19 1.16 13.66
C GLU A 70 -2.19 0.00 13.82
N GLU A 71 -2.67 -0.56 12.70
CA GLU A 71 -3.56 -1.73 12.71
C GLU A 71 -2.84 -3.00 13.20
N LEU A 72 -1.57 -3.18 12.87
CA LEU A 72 -0.86 -4.45 13.04
C LEU A 72 0.13 -4.49 14.21
N HIS A 73 0.49 -3.36 14.82
CA HIS A 73 1.59 -3.32 15.80
C HIS A 73 1.32 -4.12 17.08
N HIS A 74 0.07 -4.43 17.39
CA HIS A 74 -0.34 -5.28 18.51
C HIS A 74 -0.65 -6.74 18.14
N ALA A 75 -0.48 -7.13 16.86
CA ALA A 75 -0.75 -8.50 16.45
C ALA A 75 0.17 -9.50 17.18
N ALA A 76 -0.44 -10.57 17.68
CA ALA A 76 0.21 -11.55 18.55
C ALA A 76 0.97 -12.63 17.75
N SER A 77 0.60 -12.87 16.48
CA SER A 77 1.17 -13.90 15.62
C SER A 77 1.36 -13.41 14.20
N LEU A 78 2.19 -14.11 13.41
CA LEU A 78 2.36 -13.85 11.98
C LEU A 78 1.04 -14.07 11.23
N GLU A 79 0.28 -15.09 11.60
CA GLU A 79 -1.03 -15.37 11.04
C GLU A 79 -1.98 -14.17 11.21
N GLU A 80 -2.04 -13.60 12.41
CA GLU A 80 -2.84 -12.41 12.69
C GLU A 80 -2.36 -11.19 11.90
N VAL A 81 -1.04 -10.99 11.78
CA VAL A 81 -0.45 -9.91 10.95
C VAL A 81 -0.93 -10.04 9.52
N LEU A 82 -0.83 -11.24 8.94
CA LEU A 82 -1.19 -11.48 7.54
C LEU A 82 -2.70 -11.36 7.32
N ALA A 83 -3.51 -11.93 8.21
CA ALA A 83 -4.97 -11.90 8.09
C ALA A 83 -5.51 -10.47 8.20
N ARG A 84 -5.15 -9.74 9.26
CA ARG A 84 -5.59 -8.36 9.45
C ARG A 84 -5.03 -7.45 8.37
N GLY A 85 -3.76 -7.63 8.01
CA GLY A 85 -3.11 -6.86 6.96
C GLY A 85 -3.79 -7.01 5.60
N LEU A 86 -4.14 -8.24 5.21
CA LEU A 86 -4.82 -8.53 3.95
C LEU A 86 -6.23 -7.93 3.92
N ALA A 87 -7.02 -8.14 4.99
CA ALA A 87 -8.37 -7.57 5.12
C ALA A 87 -8.33 -6.03 5.08
N PHE A 88 -7.45 -5.42 5.87
CA PHE A 88 -7.26 -3.96 5.90
C PHE A 88 -6.88 -3.41 4.52
N ALA A 89 -5.90 -4.03 3.85
CA ALA A 89 -5.42 -3.57 2.55
C ALA A 89 -6.51 -3.69 1.48
N ARG A 90 -7.28 -4.78 1.48
CA ARG A 90 -8.43 -4.95 0.59
C ARG A 90 -9.50 -3.91 0.83
N GLN A 91 -9.91 -3.70 2.07
CA GLN A 91 -10.89 -2.68 2.43
C GLN A 91 -10.40 -1.29 2.03
N ALA A 92 -9.17 -0.93 2.37
CA ALA A 92 -8.59 0.35 2.01
C ALA A 92 -8.56 0.59 0.49
N LEU A 93 -8.28 -0.45 -0.31
CA LEU A 93 -8.31 -0.37 -1.77
C LEU A 93 -9.73 -0.14 -2.30
N VAL A 94 -10.72 -0.89 -1.80
CA VAL A 94 -12.11 -0.79 -2.27
C VAL A 94 -12.75 0.53 -1.87
N GLU A 95 -12.49 1.01 -0.65
CA GLU A 95 -13.06 2.24 -0.12
C GLU A 95 -12.34 3.51 -0.58
N HIS A 96 -11.22 3.38 -1.30
CA HIS A 96 -10.45 4.54 -1.76
C HIS A 96 -11.12 5.23 -2.95
N GLU A 97 -12.14 6.04 -2.71
CA GLU A 97 -12.99 6.67 -3.72
C GLU A 97 -12.21 7.35 -4.86
N VAL A 98 -11.13 8.09 -4.52
CA VAL A 98 -10.32 8.80 -5.51
C VAL A 98 -9.60 7.81 -6.42
N LEU A 99 -9.03 6.74 -5.86
CA LEU A 99 -8.35 5.69 -6.63
C LEU A 99 -9.34 4.97 -7.54
N GLN A 100 -10.50 4.56 -7.00
CA GLN A 100 -11.56 3.90 -7.77
C GLN A 100 -12.07 4.79 -8.91
N LYS A 101 -12.30 6.07 -8.64
CA LYS A 101 -12.68 7.05 -9.66
C LYS A 101 -11.64 7.15 -10.76
N VAL A 102 -10.36 7.31 -10.42
CA VAL A 102 -9.27 7.45 -11.42
C VAL A 102 -9.10 6.15 -12.21
N LEU A 103 -9.19 4.97 -11.57
CA LEU A 103 -9.18 3.67 -12.26
C LEU A 103 -10.31 3.53 -13.29
N GLN A 104 -11.48 4.08 -12.98
CA GLN A 104 -12.63 4.02 -13.90
C GLN A 104 -12.57 5.05 -15.01
N THR A 105 -12.03 6.24 -14.75
CA THR A 105 -12.10 7.37 -15.70
C THR A 105 -10.82 7.61 -16.49
N GLU A 106 -9.66 7.21 -15.95
CA GLU A 106 -8.32 7.49 -16.51
C GLU A 106 -7.36 6.29 -16.34
N PRO A 107 -7.80 5.04 -16.64
CA PRO A 107 -6.97 3.85 -16.41
C PRO A 107 -5.66 3.90 -17.20
N GLU A 108 -5.66 4.48 -18.40
CA GLU A 108 -4.50 4.62 -19.28
C GLU A 108 -3.41 5.54 -18.68
N VAL A 109 -3.78 6.45 -17.77
CA VAL A 109 -2.83 7.34 -17.07
C VAL A 109 -2.32 6.70 -15.79
N LEU A 110 -3.20 6.00 -15.07
CA LEU A 110 -2.88 5.44 -13.76
C LEU A 110 -2.15 4.09 -13.86
N LEU A 111 -2.60 3.17 -14.73
CA LEU A 111 -2.03 1.82 -14.81
C LEU A 111 -0.53 1.81 -15.13
N PRO A 112 0.02 2.63 -16.05
CA PRO A 112 1.45 2.72 -16.27
C PRO A 112 2.21 3.14 -15.01
N LYS A 113 1.68 4.09 -14.23
CA LYS A 113 2.29 4.52 -12.97
C LYS A 113 2.30 3.39 -11.94
N LEU A 114 1.22 2.66 -11.78
CA LEU A 114 1.15 1.51 -10.88
C LEU A 114 2.08 0.37 -11.34
N THR A 115 2.17 0.11 -12.64
CA THR A 115 3.02 -0.96 -13.20
C THR A 115 4.50 -0.59 -13.10
N PHE A 116 4.88 0.65 -13.40
CA PHE A 116 6.26 1.13 -13.27
C PHE A 116 6.73 1.12 -11.81
N GLU A 117 5.82 1.40 -10.88
CA GLU A 117 6.04 1.36 -9.43
C GLU A 117 5.87 -0.04 -8.84
N ALA A 118 5.53 -1.07 -9.63
CA ALA A 118 5.25 -2.42 -9.11
C ALA A 118 6.43 -3.00 -8.31
N ASN A 119 7.66 -2.86 -8.81
CA ASN A 119 8.86 -3.30 -8.07
C ASN A 119 9.08 -2.49 -6.79
N ARG A 120 8.77 -1.20 -6.82
CA ARG A 120 8.85 -0.33 -5.64
C ARG A 120 7.78 -0.71 -4.61
N THR A 121 6.54 -0.92 -5.06
CA THR A 121 5.44 -1.38 -4.20
C THR A 121 5.77 -2.73 -3.58
N LEU A 122 6.27 -3.68 -4.38
CA LEU A 122 6.74 -4.98 -3.89
C LEU A 122 7.81 -4.81 -2.81
N GLY A 123 8.84 -4.00 -3.07
CA GLY A 123 9.91 -3.73 -2.10
C GLY A 123 9.41 -3.05 -0.82
N MET A 124 8.40 -2.17 -0.91
CA MET A 124 7.77 -1.54 0.26
C MET A 124 6.99 -2.55 1.10
N VAL A 125 6.20 -3.43 0.46
CA VAL A 125 5.44 -4.49 1.16
C VAL A 125 6.39 -5.50 1.78
N SER A 126 7.39 -5.96 1.03
CA SER A 126 8.44 -6.88 1.51
C SER A 126 9.17 -6.29 2.72
N GLY A 127 9.68 -5.05 2.61
CA GLY A 127 10.35 -4.36 3.71
C GLY A 127 9.46 -4.14 4.93
N PHE A 128 8.16 -3.92 4.75
CA PHE A 128 7.18 -3.81 5.82
C PHE A 128 6.99 -5.14 6.57
N LEU A 129 7.05 -6.29 5.87
CA LEU A 129 6.86 -7.62 6.45
C LEU A 129 8.08 -8.12 7.24
N VAL A 130 9.30 -7.73 6.86
CA VAL A 130 10.54 -8.24 7.48
C VAL A 130 10.54 -8.15 9.01
N PRO A 131 10.20 -7.01 9.66
CA PRO A 131 10.17 -6.93 11.12
C PRO A 131 9.21 -7.93 11.79
N TYR A 132 8.08 -8.21 11.15
CA TYR A 132 7.08 -9.16 11.66
C TYR A 132 7.57 -10.60 11.51
N LEU A 133 8.19 -10.95 10.38
CA LEU A 133 8.80 -12.27 10.15
C LEU A 133 9.93 -12.54 11.15
N VAL A 134 10.79 -11.57 11.40
CA VAL A 134 11.85 -11.69 12.42
C VAL A 134 11.27 -11.85 13.82
N ARG A 135 10.20 -11.10 14.16
CA ARG A 135 9.58 -11.12 15.49
C ARG A 135 8.84 -12.43 15.78
N HIS A 136 8.11 -12.96 14.80
CA HIS A 136 7.22 -14.12 15.02
C HIS A 136 7.86 -15.46 14.65
N GLY A 137 9.06 -15.44 14.07
CA GLY A 137 9.79 -16.63 13.68
C GLY A 137 9.32 -17.22 12.34
N MET A 138 10.21 -17.99 11.74
CA MET A 138 10.01 -18.74 10.50
C MET A 138 10.56 -20.15 10.66
N ALA A 139 10.28 -21.03 9.70
CA ALA A 139 10.90 -22.35 9.66
C ALA A 139 12.43 -22.21 9.52
N ASP A 140 13.16 -23.17 10.12
CA ASP A 140 14.62 -23.19 10.08
C ASP A 140 15.13 -23.22 8.63
N GLY A 141 16.15 -22.42 8.37
CA GLY A 141 16.80 -22.35 7.06
C GLY A 141 16.10 -21.47 6.01
N ILE A 142 14.99 -20.81 6.34
CA ILE A 142 14.34 -19.86 5.43
C ILE A 142 14.98 -18.48 5.55
N ASP A 143 15.39 -17.92 4.40
CA ASP A 143 15.85 -16.53 4.33
C ASP A 143 14.68 -15.56 4.49
N VAL A 144 14.79 -14.64 5.43
CA VAL A 144 13.72 -13.66 5.77
C VAL A 144 13.33 -12.78 4.60
N HIS A 145 14.28 -12.39 3.77
CA HIS A 145 14.02 -11.52 2.63
C HIS A 145 13.31 -12.28 1.50
N LEU A 146 13.68 -13.53 1.27
CA LEU A 146 12.99 -14.40 0.30
C LEU A 146 11.55 -14.68 0.75
N ALA A 147 11.33 -14.95 2.03
CA ALA A 147 9.98 -15.12 2.59
C ALA A 147 9.15 -13.85 2.47
N ALA A 148 9.73 -12.68 2.80
CA ALA A 148 9.06 -11.40 2.68
C ALA A 148 8.69 -11.08 1.22
N ASP A 149 9.57 -11.35 0.26
CA ASP A 149 9.30 -11.15 -1.17
C ASP A 149 8.20 -12.08 -1.69
N TYR A 150 8.21 -13.34 -1.27
CA TYR A 150 7.14 -14.29 -1.59
C TYR A 150 5.80 -13.80 -1.07
N LEU A 151 5.71 -13.51 0.22
CA LEU A 151 4.49 -13.03 0.86
C LEU A 151 3.99 -11.73 0.23
N ALA A 152 4.89 -10.78 -0.06
CA ALA A 152 4.52 -9.52 -0.71
C ALA A 152 3.88 -9.76 -2.09
N ARG A 153 4.41 -10.68 -2.91
CA ARG A 153 3.83 -11.04 -4.21
C ARG A 153 2.45 -11.66 -4.06
N MET A 154 2.31 -12.61 -3.13
CA MET A 154 1.03 -13.27 -2.87
C MET A 154 -0.02 -12.29 -2.36
N ILE A 155 0.32 -11.43 -1.38
CA ILE A 155 -0.56 -10.41 -0.84
C ILE A 155 -1.02 -9.44 -1.93
N LEU A 156 -0.11 -8.91 -2.75
CA LEU A 156 -0.47 -7.99 -3.85
C LEU A 156 -1.37 -8.65 -4.89
N SER A 157 -1.13 -9.93 -5.20
CA SER A 157 -1.99 -10.71 -6.09
C SER A 157 -3.40 -10.88 -5.51
N LEU A 158 -3.51 -11.28 -4.24
CA LEU A 158 -4.77 -11.54 -3.56
C LEU A 158 -5.59 -10.26 -3.33
N ILE A 159 -4.95 -9.13 -3.01
CA ILE A 159 -5.64 -7.84 -2.89
C ILE A 159 -6.27 -7.44 -4.23
N GLY A 160 -5.55 -7.62 -5.32
CA GLY A 160 -6.02 -7.27 -6.66
C GLY A 160 -7.08 -8.23 -7.20
N ALA A 161 -6.88 -9.54 -6.99
CA ALA A 161 -7.71 -10.62 -7.52
C ALA A 161 -7.86 -11.76 -6.49
N PRO A 162 -8.77 -11.64 -5.51
CA PRO A 162 -8.91 -12.60 -4.42
C PRO A 162 -9.42 -13.97 -4.87
N GLY A 163 -9.84 -14.12 -6.11
CA GLY A 163 -10.37 -15.38 -6.64
C GLY A 163 -11.65 -15.83 -5.92
N ARG A 164 -11.60 -17.03 -5.33
CA ARG A 164 -12.73 -17.62 -4.58
C ARG A 164 -12.91 -17.09 -3.17
N TRP A 165 -11.94 -16.33 -2.66
CA TRP A 165 -11.88 -15.90 -1.27
C TRP A 165 -12.63 -14.58 -1.05
N ASP A 166 -13.48 -14.53 -0.03
CA ASP A 166 -14.08 -13.29 0.45
C ASP A 166 -13.16 -12.67 1.52
N LEU A 167 -12.44 -11.63 1.15
CA LEU A 167 -11.52 -10.93 2.05
C LEU A 167 -12.25 -10.01 3.06
N THR A 168 -13.58 -9.98 3.06
CA THR A 168 -14.39 -9.31 4.08
C THR A 168 -14.89 -10.27 5.16
N ASP A 169 -14.75 -11.58 4.94
CA ASP A 169 -15.09 -12.65 5.87
C ASP A 169 -13.84 -13.09 6.66
N PRO A 170 -13.74 -12.83 7.97
CA PRO A 170 -12.57 -13.15 8.78
C PRO A 170 -12.19 -14.64 8.75
N ASP A 171 -13.17 -15.55 8.71
CA ASP A 171 -12.91 -16.99 8.71
C ASP A 171 -12.27 -17.42 7.39
N GLN A 172 -12.74 -16.87 6.26
CA GLN A 172 -12.15 -17.14 4.96
C GLN A 172 -10.75 -16.53 4.83
N VAL A 173 -10.51 -15.35 5.40
CA VAL A 173 -9.18 -14.74 5.42
C VAL A 173 -8.20 -15.59 6.22
N LEU A 174 -8.60 -16.10 7.39
CA LEU A 174 -7.74 -17.01 8.18
C LEU A 174 -7.45 -18.32 7.43
N ALA A 175 -8.46 -18.92 6.80
CA ALA A 175 -8.28 -20.12 5.99
C ALA A 175 -7.34 -19.89 4.80
N LEU A 176 -7.46 -18.76 4.12
CA LEU A 176 -6.56 -18.34 3.05
C LEU A 176 -5.12 -18.19 3.54
N VAL A 177 -4.91 -17.48 4.66
CA VAL A 177 -3.58 -17.24 5.23
C VAL A 177 -2.91 -18.56 5.56
N GLY A 178 -3.60 -19.49 6.24
CA GLY A 178 -3.07 -20.82 6.54
C GLY A 178 -2.74 -21.64 5.30
N ALA A 179 -3.66 -21.67 4.32
CA ALA A 179 -3.53 -22.52 3.15
C ALA A 179 -2.54 -21.99 2.09
N GLU A 180 -2.45 -20.67 1.88
CA GLU A 180 -1.74 -20.11 0.73
C GLU A 180 -0.54 -19.22 1.13
N LEU A 181 -0.57 -18.58 2.30
CA LEU A 181 0.50 -17.66 2.69
C LEU A 181 1.51 -18.30 3.64
N LEU A 182 1.05 -19.04 4.64
CA LEU A 182 1.94 -19.67 5.63
C LEU A 182 2.48 -21.01 5.20
N ALA A 183 1.82 -21.72 4.30
CA ALA A 183 2.31 -22.99 3.75
C ALA A 183 3.68 -22.78 3.08
N GLY A 184 4.74 -23.29 3.71
CA GLY A 184 6.12 -23.16 3.24
C GLY A 184 6.91 -21.97 3.79
N VAL A 185 6.32 -21.10 4.61
CA VAL A 185 7.01 -20.01 5.32
C VAL A 185 7.16 -20.34 6.81
N VAL A 186 6.14 -20.96 7.40
CA VAL A 186 6.17 -21.44 8.78
C VAL A 186 6.32 -22.96 8.74
N GLY A 187 7.30 -23.49 9.48
CA GLY A 187 7.47 -24.94 9.65
C GLY A 187 6.26 -25.55 10.37
N GLU A 188 6.04 -26.85 10.20
CA GLU A 188 5.06 -27.57 11.01
C GLU A 188 5.37 -27.36 12.51
N PRO A 189 4.35 -27.14 13.34
CA PRO A 189 4.57 -27.00 14.77
C PRO A 189 5.24 -28.28 15.29
N PRO A 190 6.29 -28.19 16.14
CA PRO A 190 6.94 -29.36 16.70
C PRO A 190 5.92 -30.12 17.56
N GLY A 191 5.46 -31.28 17.07
CA GLY A 191 4.58 -32.17 17.85
C GLY A 191 3.41 -32.81 17.10
N ALA A 192 3.32 -32.78 15.78
CA ALA A 192 2.36 -33.58 15.01
C ALA A 192 2.95 -34.94 14.59
N GLU A 193 3.60 -35.65 15.52
CA GLU A 193 3.78 -37.11 15.37
C GLU A 193 2.56 -37.81 15.97
N VAL A 194 1.80 -38.52 15.13
CA VAL A 194 0.71 -39.44 15.46
C VAL A 194 1.26 -40.73 16.02
#